data_6dd95e7adca5b857e6d9d884dc0a3018
#
_entry.id   6dd95e7adca5b857e6d9d884dc0a3018
#
_cell.length_a   1.000
_cell.length_b   1.000
_cell.length_c   1.000
_cell.angle_alpha   90.00
_cell.angle_beta   90.00
_cell.angle_gamma   90.00
#
_symmetry.space_group_name_H-M   'P 1'
#
loop_
_entity.id
_entity.type
_entity.pdbx_description
1 polymer ?
#
loop_
_entity_poly.entity_id
_entity_poly.type
_entity_poly.pdbx_seq_one_letter_code
_entity_poly.pdbx_strand_id
1 'polypeptide(L)'
;MKLKGTKKLTAQMDSFLRPFGVKSLLGKDFAYYPVTEQVQFTIVMEERADRVFAQFIAETFQYKVKDMFLLSLLHEVGHHLTLEDFEDDELDKEWKHKSKIEWEIDDTNYDEKLMEYFNLPSEYAATAWAVSYMRDHEKELFRRWHVMLEHFRHFYNVNAVSWS
;
A
#
# COMPACT_ATOMS: atom_id res chain seq x y z
N MET A 1 -6.12 11.58 -20.44
CA MET A 1 -7.31 12.32 -19.95
C MET A 1 -7.12 12.63 -18.47
N LYS A 2 -7.38 13.87 -18.08
CA LYS A 2 -7.21 14.28 -16.68
C LYS A 2 -8.49 13.93 -15.90
N LEU A 3 -8.35 13.13 -14.84
CA LEU A 3 -9.48 12.75 -13.99
C LEU A 3 -9.99 13.95 -13.19
N LYS A 4 -11.31 14.08 -13.09
CA LYS A 4 -11.94 15.16 -12.33
C LYS A 4 -11.76 14.93 -10.82
N GLY A 5 -11.47 15.99 -10.08
CA GLY A 5 -11.33 15.94 -8.63
C GLY A 5 -10.00 15.42 -8.12
N THR A 6 -9.01 15.15 -8.98
CA THR A 6 -7.70 14.62 -8.59
C THR A 6 -7.00 15.50 -7.56
N LYS A 7 -7.01 16.82 -7.76
CA LYS A 7 -6.38 17.77 -6.82
C LYS A 7 -7.01 17.71 -5.43
N LYS A 8 -8.33 17.59 -5.36
CA LYS A 8 -9.04 17.49 -4.08
C LYS A 8 -8.72 16.17 -3.39
N LEU A 9 -8.70 15.08 -4.15
CA LEU A 9 -8.39 13.75 -3.63
C LEU A 9 -6.95 13.68 -3.06
N THR A 10 -5.97 14.17 -3.82
CA THR A 10 -4.57 14.20 -3.37
C THR A 10 -4.37 15.14 -2.18
N ALA A 11 -5.06 16.27 -2.14
CA ALA A 11 -5.01 17.17 -0.98
C ALA A 11 -5.55 16.50 0.29
N GLN A 12 -6.64 15.75 0.18
CA GLN A 12 -7.21 15.00 1.30
C GLN A 12 -6.27 13.87 1.74
N MET A 13 -5.69 13.16 0.78
CA MET A 13 -4.71 12.11 1.07
C MET A 13 -3.45 12.68 1.73
N ASP A 14 -2.94 13.82 1.27
CA ASP A 14 -1.82 14.52 1.89
C ASP A 14 -2.13 14.89 3.35
N SER A 15 -3.34 15.35 3.61
CA SER A 15 -3.78 15.65 4.98
C SER A 15 -3.80 14.40 5.85
N PHE A 16 -4.27 13.28 5.33
CA PHE A 16 -4.30 11.99 6.03
C PHE A 16 -2.87 11.49 6.33
N LEU A 17 -1.95 11.65 5.38
CA LEU A 17 -0.57 11.15 5.48
C LEU A 17 0.39 12.09 6.22
N ARG A 18 -0.02 13.33 6.48
CA ARG A 18 0.85 14.35 7.12
C ARG A 18 1.52 13.87 8.42
N PRO A 19 0.82 13.18 9.35
CA PRO A 19 1.46 12.70 10.57
C PRO A 19 2.63 11.74 10.34
N PHE A 20 2.71 11.10 9.18
CA PHE A 20 3.76 10.15 8.82
C PHE A 20 4.93 10.79 8.06
N GLY A 21 4.82 12.08 7.72
CA GLY A 21 5.89 12.80 7.04
C GLY A 21 6.02 12.52 5.55
N VAL A 22 4.98 11.99 4.92
CA VAL A 22 4.97 11.69 3.48
C VAL A 22 3.87 12.44 2.76
N LYS A 23 4.03 12.62 1.45
CA LYS A 23 3.04 13.18 0.55
C LYS A 23 2.46 12.12 -0.34
N SER A 24 1.28 12.36 -0.88
CA SER A 24 0.61 11.42 -1.76
C SER A 24 0.92 11.64 -3.24
N LEU A 25 0.76 10.56 -3.98
CA LEU A 25 0.80 10.56 -5.44
C LEU A 25 -0.28 9.57 -5.91
N LEU A 26 -1.11 9.98 -6.86
CA LEU A 26 -2.10 9.08 -7.46
C LEU A 26 -1.49 8.37 -8.66
N GLY A 27 -1.56 7.04 -8.68
CA GLY A 27 -0.99 6.21 -9.73
C GLY A 27 -1.77 4.93 -9.98
N LYS A 28 -1.12 3.97 -10.63
CA LYS A 28 -1.75 2.69 -11.03
C LYS A 28 -1.67 1.62 -9.95
N ASP A 29 -0.75 1.74 -9.02
CA ASP A 29 -0.51 0.77 -7.96
C ASP A 29 -0.07 1.50 -6.68
N PHE A 30 0.02 0.75 -5.59
CA PHE A 30 0.62 1.25 -4.36
C PHE A 30 2.15 1.13 -4.46
N ALA A 31 2.84 2.19 -4.08
CA ALA A 31 4.30 2.23 -4.10
C ALA A 31 4.83 3.30 -3.13
N TYR A 32 6.09 3.15 -2.73
CA TYR A 32 6.79 4.17 -1.98
C TYR A 32 8.03 4.64 -2.77
N TYR A 33 8.21 5.94 -2.85
CA TYR A 33 9.35 6.58 -3.53
C TYR A 33 10.23 7.30 -2.51
N PRO A 34 11.38 6.69 -2.13
CA PRO A 34 12.21 7.24 -1.05
C PRO A 34 12.85 8.60 -1.37
N VAL A 35 13.20 8.87 -2.62
CA VAL A 35 13.85 10.12 -3.01
C VAL A 35 12.94 11.33 -2.79
N THR A 36 11.66 11.19 -3.11
CA THR A 36 10.67 12.27 -2.98
C THR A 36 9.83 12.15 -1.70
N GLU A 37 10.01 11.08 -0.93
CA GLU A 37 9.20 10.75 0.25
C GLU A 37 7.70 10.79 -0.06
N GLN A 38 7.34 10.14 -1.18
CA GLN A 38 5.95 10.06 -1.63
C GLN A 38 5.41 8.65 -1.53
N VAL A 39 4.17 8.54 -1.08
CA VAL A 39 3.39 7.30 -1.13
C VAL A 39 2.42 7.39 -2.30
N GLN A 40 2.59 6.49 -3.26
CA GLN A 40 1.64 6.35 -4.36
C GLN A 40 0.48 5.48 -3.92
N PHE A 41 -0.73 5.94 -4.16
CA PHE A 41 -1.95 5.17 -3.95
C PHE A 41 -2.71 5.02 -5.27
N THR A 42 -3.57 4.04 -5.34
CA THR A 42 -4.39 3.75 -6.51
C THR A 42 -5.84 3.60 -6.13
N ILE A 43 -6.74 3.87 -7.07
CA ILE A 43 -8.16 3.56 -6.92
C ILE A 43 -8.54 2.28 -7.68
N VAL A 44 -7.58 1.65 -8.34
CA VAL A 44 -7.76 0.36 -9.03
C VAL A 44 -7.30 -0.75 -8.08
N MET A 45 -8.25 -1.61 -7.68
CA MET A 45 -7.95 -2.72 -6.79
C MET A 45 -7.66 -3.98 -7.60
N GLU A 46 -6.62 -4.72 -7.19
CA GLU A 46 -6.27 -6.03 -7.76
C GLU A 46 -6.73 -7.14 -6.81
N GLU A 47 -7.91 -7.67 -7.07
CA GLU A 47 -8.60 -8.60 -6.18
C GLU A 47 -7.76 -9.81 -5.78
N ARG A 48 -7.06 -10.43 -6.75
CA ARG A 48 -6.23 -11.61 -6.47
C ARG A 48 -5.03 -11.28 -5.58
N ALA A 49 -4.31 -10.20 -5.91
CA ALA A 49 -3.17 -9.75 -5.12
C ALA A 49 -3.59 -9.38 -3.69
N ASP A 50 -4.69 -8.66 -3.55
CA ASP A 50 -5.23 -8.25 -2.26
C ASP A 50 -5.63 -9.44 -1.40
N ARG A 51 -6.23 -10.47 -2.00
CA ARG A 51 -6.60 -11.70 -1.30
C ARG A 51 -5.37 -12.44 -0.77
N VAL A 52 -4.33 -12.57 -1.59
CA VAL A 52 -3.07 -13.22 -1.18
C VAL A 52 -2.40 -12.41 -0.07
N PHE A 53 -2.40 -11.09 -0.17
CA PHE A 53 -1.84 -10.21 0.86
C PHE A 53 -2.60 -10.34 2.18
N ALA A 54 -3.92 -10.35 2.14
CA ALA A 54 -4.77 -10.55 3.33
C ALA A 54 -4.50 -11.91 3.99
N GLN A 55 -4.32 -12.96 3.20
CA GLN A 55 -3.97 -14.29 3.68
C GLN A 55 -2.59 -14.30 4.35
N PHE A 56 -1.59 -13.69 3.71
CA PHE A 56 -0.25 -13.54 4.28
C PHE A 56 -0.31 -12.87 5.67
N ILE A 57 -1.05 -11.78 5.78
CA ILE A 57 -1.20 -11.03 7.02
C ILE A 57 -1.90 -11.86 8.10
N ALA A 58 -2.98 -12.56 7.73
CA ALA A 58 -3.71 -13.40 8.66
C ALA A 58 -2.84 -14.53 9.22
N GLU A 59 -2.07 -15.19 8.37
CA GLU A 59 -1.21 -16.32 8.75
C GLU A 59 0.03 -15.86 9.53
N THR A 60 0.64 -14.75 9.13
CA THR A 60 1.91 -14.27 9.68
C THR A 60 1.72 -13.48 10.98
N PHE A 61 0.71 -12.62 11.03
CA PHE A 61 0.50 -11.68 12.12
C PHE A 61 -0.77 -11.94 12.94
N GLN A 62 -1.54 -12.97 12.59
CA GLN A 62 -2.84 -13.27 13.22
C GLN A 62 -3.75 -12.05 13.26
N TYR A 63 -3.80 -11.35 12.13
CA TYR A 63 -4.58 -10.13 11.96
C TYR A 63 -5.53 -10.26 10.77
N LYS A 64 -6.83 -10.04 11.02
CA LYS A 64 -7.84 -10.04 9.96
C LYS A 64 -7.99 -8.62 9.41
N VAL A 65 -7.60 -8.43 8.15
CA VAL A 65 -7.70 -7.14 7.49
C VAL A 65 -9.16 -6.77 7.27
N LYS A 66 -9.57 -5.60 7.78
CA LYS A 66 -10.92 -5.06 7.62
C LYS A 66 -11.02 -4.11 6.43
N ASP A 67 -9.95 -3.39 6.14
CA ASP A 67 -9.86 -2.43 5.03
C ASP A 67 -8.52 -2.62 4.33
N MET A 68 -8.54 -3.31 3.18
CA MET A 68 -7.32 -3.63 2.43
C MET A 68 -6.71 -2.38 1.81
N PHE A 69 -7.52 -1.42 1.38
CA PHE A 69 -6.99 -0.16 0.84
C PHE A 69 -6.17 0.58 1.90
N LEU A 70 -6.73 0.74 3.08
CA LEU A 70 -6.04 1.42 4.19
C LEU A 70 -4.77 0.67 4.59
N LEU A 71 -4.81 -0.65 4.65
CA LEU A 71 -3.64 -1.44 4.99
C LEU A 71 -2.56 -1.34 3.92
N SER A 72 -2.92 -1.40 2.63
CA SER A 72 -1.96 -1.22 1.53
C SER A 72 -1.32 0.16 1.57
N LEU A 73 -2.09 1.19 1.86
CA LEU A 73 -1.58 2.54 2.05
C LEU A 73 -0.59 2.61 3.22
N LEU A 74 -0.94 2.04 4.36
CA LEU A 74 -0.07 2.01 5.54
C LEU A 74 1.18 1.15 5.33
N HIS A 75 1.09 0.11 4.50
CA HIS A 75 2.26 -0.68 4.10
C HIS A 75 3.30 0.21 3.41
N GLU A 76 2.88 1.08 2.50
CA GLU A 76 3.79 2.00 1.83
C GLU A 76 4.35 3.06 2.79
N VAL A 77 3.55 3.53 3.75
CA VAL A 77 4.03 4.36 4.86
C VAL A 77 5.08 3.58 5.68
N GLY A 78 4.84 2.30 5.90
CA GLY A 78 5.76 1.41 6.60
C GLY A 78 7.14 1.35 5.94
N HIS A 79 7.22 1.36 4.61
CA HIS A 79 8.49 1.46 3.90
C HIS A 79 9.24 2.74 4.26
N HIS A 80 8.54 3.87 4.34
CA HIS A 80 9.15 5.14 4.73
C HIS A 80 9.72 5.08 6.16
N LEU A 81 8.98 4.51 7.09
CA LEU A 81 9.34 4.51 8.52
C LEU A 81 10.34 3.41 8.89
N THR A 82 10.54 2.40 8.05
CA THR A 82 11.48 1.30 8.31
C THR A 82 12.70 1.31 7.37
N LEU A 83 12.78 2.25 6.44
CA LEU A 83 13.85 2.29 5.44
C LEU A 83 15.25 2.33 6.07
N GLU A 84 15.42 3.09 7.15
CA GLU A 84 16.69 3.25 7.84
C GLU A 84 17.18 1.97 8.55
N ASP A 85 16.29 0.98 8.72
CA ASP A 85 16.65 -0.30 9.35
C ASP A 85 17.45 -1.21 8.40
N PHE A 86 17.59 -0.83 7.14
CA PHE A 86 18.24 -1.64 6.09
C PHE A 86 19.44 -0.94 5.50
N GLU A 87 20.54 -1.69 5.35
CA GLU A 87 21.73 -1.24 4.64
C GLU A 87 21.50 -1.29 3.11
N ASP A 88 22.26 -0.48 2.37
CA ASP A 88 22.15 -0.40 0.92
C ASP A 88 22.37 -1.75 0.22
N ASP A 89 23.34 -2.53 0.70
CA ASP A 89 23.62 -3.86 0.15
C ASP A 89 22.48 -4.86 0.39
N GLU A 90 21.78 -4.75 1.52
CA GLU A 90 20.60 -5.57 1.83
C GLU A 90 19.45 -5.23 0.86
N LEU A 91 19.23 -3.94 0.63
CA LEU A 91 18.21 -3.46 -0.31
C LEU A 91 18.53 -3.85 -1.74
N ASP A 92 19.80 -3.81 -2.15
CA ASP A 92 20.24 -4.24 -3.49
C ASP A 92 20.00 -5.74 -3.71
N LYS A 93 20.32 -6.56 -2.73
CA LYS A 93 20.05 -8.01 -2.80
C LYS A 93 18.56 -8.29 -2.89
N GLU A 94 17.77 -7.59 -2.09
CA GLU A 94 16.31 -7.72 -2.10
C GLU A 94 15.74 -7.29 -3.45
N TRP A 95 16.24 -6.20 -4.01
CA TRP A 95 15.80 -5.70 -5.32
C TRP A 95 16.06 -6.73 -6.42
N LYS A 96 17.21 -7.39 -6.40
CA LYS A 96 17.54 -8.49 -7.34
C LYS A 96 16.57 -9.67 -7.15
N HIS A 97 16.24 -10.00 -5.92
CA HIS A 97 15.26 -11.05 -5.60
C HIS A 97 13.86 -10.69 -6.10
N LYS A 98 13.43 -9.45 -5.90
CA LYS A 98 12.15 -8.95 -6.43
C LYS A 98 12.08 -9.07 -7.95
N SER A 99 13.15 -8.68 -8.63
CA SER A 99 13.25 -8.77 -10.09
C SER A 99 13.16 -10.22 -10.57
N LYS A 100 13.75 -11.15 -9.84
CA LYS A 100 13.64 -12.58 -10.12
C LYS A 100 12.22 -13.08 -9.96
N ILE A 101 11.53 -12.68 -8.88
CA ILE A 101 10.13 -13.05 -8.65
C ILE A 101 9.26 -12.52 -9.79
N GLU A 102 9.42 -11.27 -10.19
CA GLU A 102 8.67 -10.64 -11.29
C GLU A 102 8.87 -11.37 -12.61
N TRP A 103 10.09 -11.85 -12.86
CA TRP A 103 10.42 -12.62 -14.05
C TRP A 103 9.80 -14.02 -14.05
N GLU A 104 9.76 -14.68 -12.89
CA GLU A 104 9.30 -16.07 -12.74
C GLU A 104 7.79 -16.20 -12.51
N ILE A 105 7.12 -15.13 -12.08
CA ILE A 105 5.70 -15.18 -11.71
C ILE A 105 4.80 -15.39 -12.92
N ASP A 106 3.85 -16.31 -12.79
CA ASP A 106 2.80 -16.60 -13.77
C ASP A 106 1.50 -16.99 -13.07
N ASP A 107 0.47 -17.33 -13.84
CA ASP A 107 -0.83 -17.69 -13.27
C ASP A 107 -0.79 -18.95 -12.40
N THR A 108 0.16 -19.85 -12.64
CA THR A 108 0.24 -21.14 -11.94
C THR A 108 0.95 -21.04 -10.59
N ASN A 109 1.92 -20.12 -10.46
CA ASN A 109 2.72 -19.92 -9.25
C ASN A 109 2.46 -18.58 -8.55
N TYR A 110 1.44 -17.86 -8.99
CA TYR A 110 1.18 -16.47 -8.57
C TYR A 110 1.11 -16.33 -7.05
N ASP A 111 0.26 -17.11 -6.40
CA ASP A 111 0.03 -17.01 -4.96
C ASP A 111 1.30 -17.32 -4.16
N GLU A 112 2.02 -18.37 -4.55
CA GLU A 112 3.29 -18.77 -3.93
C GLU A 112 4.39 -17.70 -4.10
N LYS A 113 4.53 -17.18 -5.31
CA LYS A 113 5.52 -16.14 -5.63
C LYS A 113 5.21 -14.83 -4.91
N LEU A 114 3.94 -14.49 -4.79
CA LEU A 114 3.54 -13.29 -4.09
C LEU A 114 3.78 -13.43 -2.57
N MET A 115 3.56 -14.61 -2.00
CA MET A 115 3.93 -14.91 -0.61
C MET A 115 5.44 -14.78 -0.40
N GLU A 116 6.24 -15.26 -1.33
CA GLU A 116 7.70 -15.09 -1.32
C GLU A 116 8.08 -13.60 -1.30
N TYR A 117 7.44 -12.79 -2.13
CA TYR A 117 7.63 -11.34 -2.19
C TYR A 117 7.33 -10.69 -0.84
N PHE A 118 6.20 -11.01 -0.21
CA PHE A 118 5.81 -10.42 1.06
C PHE A 118 6.75 -10.81 2.22
N ASN A 119 7.47 -11.92 2.09
CA ASN A 119 8.46 -12.37 3.07
C ASN A 119 9.83 -11.74 2.90
N LEU A 120 10.07 -10.95 1.85
CA LEU A 120 11.32 -10.23 1.71
C LEU A 120 11.50 -9.23 2.85
N PRO A 121 12.73 -9.03 3.37
CA PRO A 121 12.95 -8.28 4.62
C PRO A 121 12.29 -6.91 4.69
N SER A 122 12.45 -6.07 3.67
CA SER A 122 11.86 -4.73 3.69
C SER A 122 10.34 -4.77 3.53
N GLU A 123 9.81 -5.72 2.74
CA GLU A 123 8.37 -5.91 2.56
C GLU A 123 7.72 -6.42 3.84
N TYR A 124 8.36 -7.37 4.50
CA TYR A 124 7.94 -7.88 5.80
C TYR A 124 7.91 -6.79 6.87
N ALA A 125 8.98 -5.99 6.96
CA ALA A 125 9.08 -4.91 7.92
C ALA A 125 7.99 -3.84 7.72
N ALA A 126 7.73 -3.47 6.47
CA ALA A 126 6.66 -2.51 6.13
C ALA A 126 5.29 -3.04 6.54
N THR A 127 4.99 -4.31 6.27
CA THR A 127 3.74 -4.96 6.66
C THR A 127 3.62 -5.08 8.17
N ALA A 128 4.69 -5.48 8.87
CA ALA A 128 4.70 -5.58 10.32
C ALA A 128 4.40 -4.24 10.98
N TRP A 129 4.99 -3.17 10.48
CA TRP A 129 4.71 -1.82 10.94
C TRP A 129 3.24 -1.45 10.71
N ALA A 130 2.71 -1.69 9.51
CA ALA A 130 1.32 -1.36 9.16
C ALA A 130 0.31 -2.09 10.06
N VAL A 131 0.51 -3.39 10.27
CA VAL A 131 -0.35 -4.20 11.14
C VAL A 131 -0.29 -3.73 12.59
N SER A 132 0.90 -3.47 13.10
CA SER A 132 1.09 -2.97 14.46
C SER A 132 0.42 -1.61 14.66
N TYR A 133 0.61 -0.71 13.72
CA TYR A 133 -0.01 0.62 13.75
C TYR A 133 -1.55 0.51 13.70
N MET A 134 -2.08 -0.34 12.83
CA MET A 134 -3.51 -0.58 12.72
C MET A 134 -4.11 -1.10 14.03
N ARG A 135 -3.45 -2.06 14.68
CA ARG A 135 -3.90 -2.61 15.97
C ARG A 135 -3.96 -1.53 17.06
N ASP A 136 -2.94 -0.69 17.12
CA ASP A 136 -2.81 0.32 18.19
C ASP A 136 -3.71 1.53 17.99
N HIS A 137 -4.11 1.84 16.75
CA HIS A 137 -4.80 3.08 16.38
C HIS A 137 -6.10 2.85 15.59
N GLU A 138 -6.67 1.65 15.66
CA GLU A 138 -7.79 1.24 14.80
C GLU A 138 -8.95 2.25 14.82
N LYS A 139 -9.43 2.63 16.01
CA LYS A 139 -10.58 3.54 16.14
C LYS A 139 -10.32 4.91 15.54
N GLU A 140 -9.17 5.48 15.83
CA GLU A 140 -8.77 6.80 15.33
C GLU A 140 -8.56 6.78 13.82
N LEU A 141 -7.90 5.73 13.32
CA LEU A 141 -7.68 5.53 11.89
C LEU A 141 -9.00 5.44 11.13
N PHE A 142 -9.93 4.61 11.58
CA PHE A 142 -11.20 4.45 10.89
C PHE A 142 -12.03 5.73 10.91
N ARG A 143 -11.99 6.49 12.01
CA ARG A 143 -12.68 7.80 12.08
C ARG A 143 -12.11 8.77 11.05
N ARG A 144 -10.79 8.90 10.96
CA ARG A 144 -10.12 9.75 9.98
C ARG A 144 -10.32 9.24 8.55
N TRP A 145 -10.23 7.93 8.38
CA TRP A 145 -10.39 7.25 7.10
C TRP A 145 -11.82 7.36 6.57
N HIS A 146 -12.81 7.38 7.46
CA HIS A 146 -14.21 7.55 7.05
C HIS A 146 -14.42 8.85 6.27
N VAL A 147 -13.79 9.93 6.69
CA VAL A 147 -13.84 11.23 5.97
C VAL A 147 -13.19 11.07 4.58
N MET A 148 -12.07 10.36 4.49
CA MET A 148 -11.41 10.07 3.21
C MET A 148 -12.27 9.24 2.28
N LEU A 149 -12.95 8.22 2.80
CA LEU A 149 -13.82 7.36 2.00
C LEU A 149 -14.93 8.13 1.27
N GLU A 150 -15.48 9.16 1.89
CA GLU A 150 -16.46 10.02 1.25
C GLU A 150 -15.88 10.72 0.01
N HIS A 151 -14.65 11.23 0.11
CA HIS A 151 -13.96 11.83 -1.03
C HIS A 151 -13.63 10.81 -2.11
N PHE A 152 -13.23 9.59 -1.74
CA PHE A 152 -12.98 8.50 -2.67
C PHE A 152 -14.22 8.11 -3.44
N ARG A 153 -15.35 7.94 -2.77
CA ARG A 153 -16.62 7.63 -3.41
C ARG A 153 -17.00 8.71 -4.41
N HIS A 154 -16.88 9.97 -4.00
CA HIS A 154 -17.17 11.10 -4.88
C HIS A 154 -16.26 11.08 -6.11
N PHE A 155 -14.96 10.93 -5.91
CA PHE A 155 -13.97 10.84 -7.00
C PHE A 155 -14.27 9.69 -7.95
N TYR A 156 -14.53 8.52 -7.39
CA TYR A 156 -14.83 7.31 -8.17
C TYR A 156 -16.12 7.50 -8.99
N ASN A 157 -17.17 8.00 -8.38
CA ASN A 157 -18.46 8.24 -9.06
C ASN A 157 -18.32 9.24 -10.21
N VAL A 158 -17.59 10.33 -9.99
CA VAL A 158 -17.36 11.37 -11.01
C VAL A 158 -16.54 10.84 -12.19
N ASN A 159 -15.63 9.88 -11.94
CA ASN A 159 -14.73 9.35 -12.96
C ASN A 159 -15.08 7.93 -13.42
N ALA A 160 -16.23 7.38 -13.02
CA ALA A 160 -16.62 6.00 -13.29
C ALA A 160 -16.55 5.64 -14.78
N VAL A 161 -17.01 6.52 -15.65
CA VAL A 161 -16.96 6.33 -17.12
C VAL A 161 -15.52 6.30 -17.63
N SER A 162 -14.61 6.97 -16.96
CA SER A 162 -13.19 7.04 -17.33
C SER A 162 -12.41 5.76 -17.00
N TRP A 163 -12.97 4.92 -16.13
CA TRP A 163 -12.37 3.67 -15.67
C TRP A 163 -12.96 2.42 -16.32
N SER A 164 -14.05 2.57 -16.96
CA SER A 164 -14.70 1.49 -17.73
C SER A 164 -14.09 1.30 -19.16
#